data_0161daafa6096dcc499ce6be7f3fdf14
#
_entry.id   0161daafa6096dcc499ce6be7f3fdf14
#
_cell.length_a   1.000
_cell.length_b   1.000
_cell.length_c   1.000
_cell.angle_alpha   90.00
_cell.angle_beta   90.00
_cell.angle_gamma   90.00
#
_symmetry.space_group_name_H-M   'P 1'
#
loop_
_entity.id
_entity.type
_entity.pdbx_description
1 polymer ?
#
loop_
_entity_poly.entity_id
_entity_poly.type
_entity_poly.pdbx_seq_one_letter_code
_entity_poly.pdbx_strand_id
1 'polypeptide(L)'
;MTRRMNFRSKKAARQRGDAMKRIGRILLCILMITVLFGISIVGNFVVKSENKSKEKKRTAIAKEEMKEWAAPDEETLKYYDLGEFSTTLPVIYMNTKGQQILKENVICGNIALLDGNEEAQSVSAVPNSIYRATIKYRGASSYSKFDKKQYRIKFYKNSKENEKKVSLAGMGANSEWVLNGPYLDKTLIRNKLVYDLARELNGWAPDTRFVELFVDGKYQGVYLAVEPVTNGESRLRLAEFGLLSGETAYVVNRDRIDTGTEEIETWGKTKGYTYNALYIRYPSKNKITEKQKEYIKNDISEFEQVLYGENFKDKRTGYQEYIDMDNWVDYFIINEFAMNYDAGNLSTYVYKELGGKLQLAAWDFNNGFDNYQWFHTETDRLYTVENSWFDRLWQDENFREHVCERYVQLRKTTLSDEHIADKIASYQEKLGDAVDRNFKVWGYSFDENLLAGTDKDGMSRNIGSYEEAMKQLTDTIRERLAYLDKELGGN
;
A
#
# COMPACT_ATOMS: atom_id res chain seq x y z
N MET A 1 -86.03 -12.54 34.41
CA MET A 1 -85.30 -13.48 33.56
C MET A 1 -84.59 -12.88 32.34
N THR A 2 -85.02 -11.72 31.89
CA THR A 2 -84.60 -11.08 30.59
C THR A 2 -83.25 -10.32 30.62
N ARG A 3 -82.69 -9.93 31.76
CA ARG A 3 -81.40 -9.20 31.85
C ARG A 3 -80.14 -10.14 31.78
N ARG A 4 -80.26 -11.42 32.11
CA ARG A 4 -79.15 -12.39 32.01
C ARG A 4 -78.91 -12.94 30.61
N MET A 5 -79.91 -13.00 29.73
CA MET A 5 -79.76 -13.46 28.36
C MET A 5 -79.06 -12.46 27.45
N ASN A 6 -79.24 -11.16 27.68
CA ASN A 6 -78.59 -10.10 26.90
C ASN A 6 -77.06 -9.97 27.17
N PHE A 7 -76.59 -10.38 28.32
CA PHE A 7 -75.14 -10.32 28.70
C PHE A 7 -74.34 -11.51 28.09
N ARG A 8 -74.95 -12.69 27.95
CA ARG A 8 -74.32 -13.84 27.35
C ARG A 8 -74.20 -13.68 25.81
N SER A 9 -75.18 -13.10 25.15
CA SER A 9 -75.14 -12.86 23.70
C SER A 9 -74.08 -11.81 23.30
N LYS A 10 -73.94 -10.71 24.07
CA LYS A 10 -72.91 -9.70 23.86
C LYS A 10 -71.50 -10.22 24.12
N LYS A 11 -71.31 -11.11 25.10
CA LYS A 11 -69.98 -11.71 25.39
C LYS A 11 -69.57 -12.71 24.29
N ALA A 12 -70.53 -13.53 23.76
CA ALA A 12 -70.32 -14.41 22.66
C ALA A 12 -70.01 -13.71 21.31
N ALA A 13 -70.69 -12.56 21.06
CA ALA A 13 -70.43 -11.74 19.89
C ALA A 13 -69.04 -11.03 19.98
N ARG A 14 -68.64 -10.59 21.17
CA ARG A 14 -67.31 -9.99 21.39
C ARG A 14 -66.18 -11.05 21.24
N GLN A 15 -66.37 -12.26 21.75
CA GLN A 15 -65.41 -13.38 21.56
C GLN A 15 -65.29 -13.81 20.10
N ARG A 16 -66.38 -13.84 19.32
CA ARG A 16 -66.33 -14.10 17.88
C ARG A 16 -65.62 -12.96 17.13
N GLY A 17 -65.80 -11.69 17.49
CA GLY A 17 -65.11 -10.57 16.89
C GLY A 17 -63.59 -10.60 17.16
N ASP A 18 -63.18 -10.97 18.37
CA ASP A 18 -61.80 -11.11 18.72
C ASP A 18 -61.11 -12.34 18.06
N ALA A 19 -61.88 -13.43 17.91
CA ALA A 19 -61.40 -14.59 17.15
C ALA A 19 -61.21 -14.28 15.66
N MET A 20 -62.14 -13.57 15.04
CA MET A 20 -62.00 -13.13 13.64
C MET A 20 -60.84 -12.17 13.44
N LYS A 21 -60.60 -11.23 14.37
CA LYS A 21 -59.43 -10.35 14.33
C LYS A 21 -58.09 -11.12 14.48
N ARG A 22 -58.03 -12.17 15.32
CA ARG A 22 -56.87 -13.03 15.45
C ARG A 22 -56.64 -13.84 14.16
N ILE A 23 -57.64 -14.43 13.56
CA ILE A 23 -57.58 -15.15 12.26
C ILE A 23 -57.10 -14.19 11.17
N GLY A 24 -57.65 -12.97 11.08
CA GLY A 24 -57.19 -11.96 10.10
C GLY A 24 -55.71 -11.63 10.25
N ARG A 25 -55.21 -11.47 11.50
CA ARG A 25 -53.80 -11.21 11.76
C ARG A 25 -52.91 -12.39 11.37
N ILE A 26 -53.32 -13.62 11.64
CA ILE A 26 -52.62 -14.83 11.25
C ILE A 26 -52.53 -14.96 9.73
N LEU A 27 -53.62 -14.73 9.02
CA LEU A 27 -53.67 -14.73 7.55
C LEU A 27 -52.79 -13.62 6.95
N LEU A 28 -52.74 -12.43 7.55
CA LEU A 28 -51.86 -11.36 7.12
C LEU A 28 -50.41 -11.69 7.32
N CYS A 29 -50.04 -12.31 8.45
CA CYS A 29 -48.69 -12.80 8.70
C CYS A 29 -48.26 -13.90 7.71
N ILE A 30 -49.14 -14.85 7.42
CA ILE A 30 -48.88 -15.90 6.43
C ILE A 30 -48.71 -15.31 5.02
N LEU A 31 -49.53 -14.30 4.65
CA LEU A 31 -49.38 -13.59 3.38
C LEU A 31 -48.06 -12.85 3.29
N MET A 32 -47.64 -12.15 4.36
CA MET A 32 -46.32 -11.46 4.41
C MET A 32 -45.17 -12.46 4.30
N ILE A 33 -45.23 -13.58 4.99
CA ILE A 33 -44.19 -14.62 4.90
C ILE A 33 -44.10 -15.19 3.50
N THR A 34 -45.24 -15.49 2.85
CA THR A 34 -45.24 -16.00 1.47
C THR A 34 -44.74 -14.99 0.45
N VAL A 35 -45.02 -13.69 0.64
CA VAL A 35 -44.50 -12.62 -0.21
C VAL A 35 -42.98 -12.46 -0.01
N LEU A 36 -42.49 -12.48 1.25
CA LEU A 36 -41.05 -12.42 1.55
C LEU A 36 -40.30 -13.63 0.99
N PHE A 37 -40.88 -14.81 1.09
CA PHE A 37 -40.31 -16.05 0.52
C PHE A 37 -40.27 -16.01 -1.04
N GLY A 38 -41.33 -15.46 -1.64
CA GLY A 38 -41.41 -15.25 -3.10
C GLY A 38 -40.33 -14.23 -3.56
N ILE A 39 -40.13 -13.12 -2.83
CA ILE A 39 -39.11 -12.14 -3.13
C ILE A 39 -37.68 -12.72 -2.96
N SER A 40 -37.47 -13.59 -1.96
CA SER A 40 -36.19 -14.26 -1.74
C SER A 40 -35.87 -15.25 -2.87
N ILE A 41 -36.87 -16.02 -3.34
CA ILE A 41 -36.69 -16.96 -4.46
C ILE A 41 -36.41 -16.21 -5.77
N VAL A 42 -37.17 -15.16 -6.06
CA VAL A 42 -36.94 -14.33 -7.26
C VAL A 42 -35.57 -13.61 -7.17
N GLY A 43 -35.22 -13.07 -6.02
CA GLY A 43 -33.91 -12.46 -5.79
C GLY A 43 -32.75 -13.44 -6.05
N ASN A 44 -32.83 -14.65 -5.51
CA ASN A 44 -31.83 -15.70 -5.77
C ASN A 44 -31.79 -16.16 -7.24
N PHE A 45 -32.93 -16.18 -7.93
CA PHE A 45 -33.00 -16.54 -9.35
C PHE A 45 -32.39 -15.43 -10.23
N VAL A 46 -32.65 -14.16 -9.90
CA VAL A 46 -32.08 -13.01 -10.60
C VAL A 46 -30.57 -12.98 -10.41
N VAL A 47 -30.07 -13.13 -9.17
CA VAL A 47 -28.63 -13.17 -8.87
C VAL A 47 -27.95 -14.34 -9.59
N LYS A 48 -28.55 -15.54 -9.61
CA LYS A 48 -28.02 -16.68 -10.37
C LYS A 48 -28.03 -16.44 -11.88
N SER A 49 -29.06 -15.79 -12.42
CA SER A 49 -29.14 -15.50 -13.86
C SER A 49 -28.15 -14.40 -14.27
N GLU A 50 -27.94 -13.37 -13.42
CA GLU A 50 -26.92 -12.34 -13.63
C GLU A 50 -25.51 -12.92 -13.56
N ASN A 51 -25.23 -13.80 -12.59
CA ASN A 51 -23.94 -14.47 -12.49
C ASN A 51 -23.68 -15.37 -13.71
N LYS A 52 -24.66 -16.14 -14.16
CA LYS A 52 -24.56 -16.94 -15.41
C LYS A 52 -24.37 -16.07 -16.67
N SER A 53 -25.02 -14.90 -16.72
CA SER A 53 -24.86 -13.96 -17.82
C SER A 53 -23.50 -13.30 -17.78
N LYS A 54 -22.99 -12.93 -16.59
CA LYS A 54 -21.64 -12.40 -16.37
C LYS A 54 -20.58 -13.46 -16.73
N GLU A 55 -20.79 -14.69 -16.36
CA GLU A 55 -19.88 -15.81 -16.68
C GLU A 55 -19.84 -16.12 -18.19
N LYS A 56 -21.00 -16.16 -18.86
CA LYS A 56 -21.07 -16.28 -20.34
C LYS A 56 -20.43 -15.11 -21.06
N LYS A 57 -20.61 -13.88 -20.54
CA LYS A 57 -19.97 -12.69 -21.09
C LYS A 57 -18.46 -12.69 -20.87
N ARG A 58 -18.00 -13.16 -19.69
CA ARG A 58 -16.57 -13.39 -19.39
C ARG A 58 -15.97 -14.43 -20.33
N THR A 59 -16.63 -15.55 -20.56
CA THR A 59 -16.15 -16.63 -21.44
C THR A 59 -16.13 -16.21 -22.93
N ALA A 60 -17.06 -15.36 -23.37
CA ALA A 60 -17.08 -14.83 -24.73
C ALA A 60 -15.99 -13.77 -24.94
N ILE A 61 -15.81 -12.86 -23.98
CA ILE A 61 -14.74 -11.87 -23.98
C ILE A 61 -13.37 -12.55 -23.93
N ALA A 62 -13.21 -13.57 -23.09
CA ALA A 62 -11.98 -14.36 -23.00
C ALA A 62 -11.61 -15.06 -24.32
N LYS A 63 -12.57 -15.52 -25.12
CA LYS A 63 -12.29 -16.17 -26.40
C LYS A 63 -11.82 -15.20 -27.50
N GLU A 64 -12.28 -13.95 -27.48
CA GLU A 64 -11.88 -12.92 -28.45
C GLU A 64 -10.58 -12.19 -28.00
N GLU A 65 -10.38 -12.07 -26.68
CA GLU A 65 -9.22 -11.41 -26.07
C GLU A 65 -8.06 -12.37 -25.75
N MET A 66 -8.21 -13.70 -25.94
CA MET A 66 -7.12 -14.68 -25.74
C MET A 66 -5.86 -14.42 -26.56
N LYS A 67 -5.93 -13.52 -27.56
CA LYS A 67 -4.76 -13.02 -28.30
C LYS A 67 -4.07 -11.82 -27.61
N GLU A 68 -4.65 -11.28 -26.55
CA GLU A 68 -4.15 -10.04 -25.91
C GLU A 68 -3.41 -10.26 -24.59
N TRP A 69 -3.45 -11.46 -24.02
CA TRP A 69 -2.62 -11.80 -22.86
C TRP A 69 -1.50 -12.79 -23.26
N ALA A 70 -0.35 -12.68 -22.62
CA ALA A 70 0.77 -13.59 -22.83
C ALA A 70 0.65 -14.74 -21.82
N ALA A 71 0.21 -15.90 -22.30
CA ALA A 71 0.17 -17.13 -21.49
C ALA A 71 1.59 -17.51 -21.01
N PRO A 72 1.70 -18.30 -19.93
CA PRO A 72 2.99 -18.84 -19.49
C PRO A 72 3.72 -19.55 -20.62
N ASP A 73 5.01 -19.27 -20.75
CA ASP A 73 5.89 -19.90 -21.73
C ASP A 73 6.40 -21.25 -21.16
N GLU A 74 5.99 -22.34 -21.76
CA GLU A 74 6.35 -23.71 -21.33
C GLU A 74 7.87 -23.94 -21.32
N GLU A 75 8.62 -23.36 -22.28
CA GLU A 75 10.08 -23.51 -22.33
C GLU A 75 10.72 -22.80 -21.13
N THR A 76 10.24 -21.61 -20.76
CA THR A 76 10.70 -20.87 -19.59
C THR A 76 10.36 -21.59 -18.29
N LEU A 77 9.14 -22.11 -18.16
CA LEU A 77 8.75 -22.90 -16.99
C LEU A 77 9.63 -24.16 -16.83
N LYS A 78 9.90 -24.85 -17.94
CA LYS A 78 10.82 -26.01 -17.94
C LYS A 78 12.26 -25.61 -17.63
N TYR A 79 12.73 -24.47 -18.15
CA TYR A 79 14.08 -23.98 -17.89
C TYR A 79 14.34 -23.77 -16.40
N TYR A 80 13.37 -23.21 -15.69
CA TYR A 80 13.45 -22.98 -14.25
C TYR A 80 12.96 -24.18 -13.41
N ASP A 81 12.68 -25.33 -14.01
CA ASP A 81 12.12 -26.50 -13.34
C ASP A 81 10.85 -26.17 -12.51
N LEU A 82 9.98 -25.33 -13.06
CA LEU A 82 8.71 -24.96 -12.43
C LEU A 82 7.58 -25.90 -12.81
N GLY A 83 7.56 -26.37 -14.06
CA GLY A 83 6.41 -27.05 -14.62
C GLY A 83 5.15 -26.18 -14.65
N GLU A 84 3.99 -26.78 -14.91
CA GLU A 84 2.73 -26.13 -14.67
C GLU A 84 2.42 -26.20 -13.17
N PHE A 85 2.11 -25.05 -12.56
CA PHE A 85 1.82 -24.98 -11.13
C PHE A 85 0.53 -24.23 -10.83
N SER A 86 0.01 -24.43 -9.63
CA SER A 86 -1.11 -23.66 -9.09
C SER A 86 -0.62 -22.78 -7.96
N THR A 87 -1.29 -21.63 -7.77
CA THR A 87 -0.98 -20.66 -6.74
C THR A 87 -2.25 -20.06 -6.15
N THR A 88 -2.20 -19.71 -4.86
CA THR A 88 -3.24 -18.94 -4.18
C THR A 88 -3.01 -17.43 -4.31
N LEU A 89 -1.79 -17.02 -4.74
CA LEU A 89 -1.50 -15.62 -4.99
C LEU A 89 -2.16 -15.15 -6.30
N PRO A 90 -2.64 -13.91 -6.36
CA PRO A 90 -3.03 -13.31 -7.63
C PRO A 90 -1.85 -13.32 -8.62
N VAL A 91 -2.13 -13.62 -9.89
CA VAL A 91 -1.13 -13.65 -10.96
C VAL A 91 -1.36 -12.49 -11.91
N ILE A 92 -0.31 -11.74 -12.18
CA ILE A 92 -0.30 -10.66 -13.16
C ILE A 92 0.45 -11.11 -14.40
N TYR A 93 -0.20 -11.05 -15.55
CA TYR A 93 0.42 -11.27 -16.86
C TYR A 93 0.57 -9.95 -17.58
N MET A 94 1.82 -9.56 -17.85
CA MET A 94 2.17 -8.37 -18.58
C MET A 94 2.55 -8.75 -20.01
N ASN A 95 1.77 -8.26 -20.98
CA ASN A 95 2.04 -8.43 -22.38
C ASN A 95 2.55 -7.11 -22.98
N THR A 96 3.83 -7.04 -23.30
CA THR A 96 4.46 -5.83 -23.87
C THR A 96 4.23 -5.70 -25.37
N LYS A 97 3.66 -6.71 -26.01
CA LYS A 97 3.51 -6.81 -27.48
C LYS A 97 4.85 -6.72 -28.19
N GLY A 98 5.89 -7.33 -27.62
CA GLY A 98 7.25 -7.35 -28.13
C GLY A 98 8.01 -6.03 -28.00
N GLN A 99 7.46 -5.04 -27.29
CA GLN A 99 8.15 -3.76 -27.04
C GLN A 99 9.12 -3.89 -25.88
N GLN A 100 10.29 -3.30 -26.01
CA GLN A 100 11.26 -3.21 -24.93
C GLN A 100 10.73 -2.23 -23.85
N ILE A 101 10.66 -2.68 -22.59
CA ILE A 101 10.33 -1.82 -21.47
C ILE A 101 11.50 -0.89 -21.19
N LEU A 102 11.23 0.40 -21.01
CA LEU A 102 12.23 1.44 -20.73
C LEU A 102 11.91 2.15 -19.41
N LYS A 103 12.89 2.82 -18.83
CA LYS A 103 12.70 3.66 -17.64
C LYS A 103 12.16 5.04 -18.00
N GLU A 104 12.67 5.62 -19.08
CA GLU A 104 12.39 7.01 -19.46
C GLU A 104 11.04 7.15 -20.20
N ASN A 105 10.70 6.17 -21.00
CA ASN A 105 9.49 6.19 -21.81
C ASN A 105 8.51 5.07 -21.43
N VAL A 106 7.23 5.35 -21.54
CA VAL A 106 6.18 4.35 -21.40
C VAL A 106 5.96 3.59 -22.69
N ILE A 107 5.78 2.29 -22.59
CA ILE A 107 5.23 1.46 -23.68
C ILE A 107 3.75 1.23 -23.45
N CYS A 108 3.01 0.84 -24.49
CA CYS A 108 1.63 0.40 -24.39
C CYS A 108 1.56 -1.11 -24.47
N GLY A 109 0.96 -1.72 -23.48
CA GLY A 109 0.75 -3.16 -23.40
C GLY A 109 -0.59 -3.51 -22.77
N ASN A 110 -0.75 -4.77 -22.44
CA ASN A 110 -1.90 -5.28 -21.71
C ASN A 110 -1.45 -5.90 -20.39
N ILE A 111 -2.30 -5.76 -19.39
CA ILE A 111 -2.17 -6.44 -18.09
C ILE A 111 -3.38 -7.35 -17.93
N ALA A 112 -3.15 -8.63 -17.83
CA ALA A 112 -4.18 -9.60 -17.44
C ALA A 112 -4.02 -9.97 -15.97
N LEU A 113 -5.14 -10.21 -15.29
CA LEU A 113 -5.18 -10.57 -13.89
C LEU A 113 -5.92 -11.90 -13.74
N LEU A 114 -5.27 -12.86 -13.10
CA LEU A 114 -5.87 -14.09 -12.60
C LEU A 114 -5.88 -13.99 -11.07
N ASP A 115 -7.07 -14.01 -10.48
CA ASP A 115 -7.25 -13.90 -9.04
C ASP A 115 -8.34 -14.88 -8.60
N GLY A 116 -7.95 -15.88 -7.81
CA GLY A 116 -8.79 -16.93 -7.28
C GLY A 116 -9.50 -16.56 -5.97
N ASN A 117 -9.30 -15.32 -5.45
CA ASN A 117 -9.77 -14.94 -4.12
C ASN A 117 -9.28 -15.93 -3.04
N GLU A 118 -7.99 -16.21 -3.04
CA GLU A 118 -7.30 -17.13 -2.14
C GLU A 118 -7.50 -18.64 -2.46
N GLU A 119 -8.28 -18.98 -3.45
CA GLU A 119 -8.34 -20.36 -3.97
C GLU A 119 -7.19 -20.59 -4.96
N ALA A 120 -6.59 -21.78 -4.89
CA ALA A 120 -5.49 -22.15 -5.79
C ALA A 120 -5.97 -22.25 -7.24
N GLN A 121 -5.25 -21.57 -8.15
CA GLN A 121 -5.54 -21.59 -9.59
C GLN A 121 -4.29 -21.96 -10.38
N SER A 122 -4.48 -22.79 -11.44
CA SER A 122 -3.40 -23.03 -12.40
C SER A 122 -2.99 -21.73 -13.09
N VAL A 123 -1.70 -21.49 -13.20
CA VAL A 123 -1.16 -20.31 -13.93
C VAL A 123 -1.49 -20.35 -15.43
N SER A 124 -1.91 -21.50 -15.97
CA SER A 124 -2.39 -21.62 -17.36
C SER A 124 -3.89 -21.36 -17.49
N ALA A 125 -4.61 -21.08 -16.38
CA ALA A 125 -6.02 -20.74 -16.43
C ALA A 125 -6.25 -19.39 -17.12
N VAL A 126 -7.42 -19.24 -17.73
CA VAL A 126 -7.80 -18.00 -18.40
C VAL A 126 -7.94 -16.86 -17.39
N PRO A 127 -7.28 -15.72 -17.58
CA PRO A 127 -7.36 -14.58 -16.65
C PRO A 127 -8.80 -14.08 -16.45
N ASN A 128 -9.08 -13.59 -15.24
CA ASN A 128 -10.40 -13.02 -14.91
C ASN A 128 -10.67 -11.70 -15.65
N SER A 129 -9.61 -10.98 -16.00
CA SER A 129 -9.72 -9.67 -16.66
C SER A 129 -8.44 -9.30 -17.41
N ILE A 130 -8.62 -8.48 -18.46
CA ILE A 130 -7.53 -7.93 -19.27
C ILE A 130 -7.76 -6.43 -19.43
N TYR A 131 -6.69 -5.65 -19.27
CA TYR A 131 -6.72 -4.20 -19.31
C TYR A 131 -5.59 -3.64 -20.16
N ARG A 132 -5.85 -2.57 -20.89
CA ARG A 132 -4.79 -1.76 -21.52
C ARG A 132 -4.05 -0.98 -20.46
N ALA A 133 -2.73 -0.97 -20.56
CA ALA A 133 -1.88 -0.23 -19.63
C ALA A 133 -0.68 0.40 -20.33
N THR A 134 -0.21 1.50 -19.78
CA THR A 134 1.15 1.96 -20.02
C THR A 134 2.06 1.30 -18.98
N ILE A 135 3.25 0.91 -19.40
CA ILE A 135 4.22 0.16 -18.63
C ILE A 135 5.57 0.84 -18.76
N LYS A 136 6.29 0.99 -17.66
CA LYS A 136 7.69 1.41 -17.66
C LYS A 136 8.42 0.87 -16.43
N TYR A 137 9.74 0.80 -16.51
CA TYR A 137 10.55 0.56 -15.32
C TYR A 137 10.51 1.77 -14.38
N ARG A 138 10.71 1.49 -13.09
CA ARG A 138 10.86 2.51 -12.05
C ARG A 138 12.03 2.19 -11.12
N GLY A 139 12.28 3.13 -10.18
CA GLY A 139 13.36 3.05 -9.21
C GLY A 139 14.63 3.76 -9.70
N ALA A 140 15.51 4.10 -8.78
CA ALA A 140 16.84 4.63 -9.04
C ALA A 140 17.89 3.52 -8.90
N SER A 141 18.30 3.21 -7.68
CA SER A 141 19.28 2.16 -7.41
C SER A 141 18.78 0.78 -7.82
N SER A 142 17.52 0.46 -7.56
CA SER A 142 16.92 -0.81 -7.95
C SER A 142 16.89 -1.03 -9.47
N TYR A 143 16.71 0.04 -10.25
CA TYR A 143 16.76 -0.08 -11.72
C TYR A 143 18.20 -0.31 -12.22
N SER A 144 19.18 0.42 -11.68
CA SER A 144 20.55 0.38 -12.18
C SER A 144 21.36 -0.82 -11.70
N LYS A 145 21.02 -1.36 -10.51
CA LYS A 145 21.86 -2.36 -9.83
C LYS A 145 21.26 -3.77 -9.78
N PHE A 146 19.94 -3.92 -9.87
CA PHE A 146 19.28 -5.19 -9.67
C PHE A 146 18.66 -5.73 -10.95
N ASP A 147 18.76 -7.02 -11.18
CA ASP A 147 18.19 -7.69 -12.34
C ASP A 147 16.67 -7.78 -12.26
N LYS A 148 16.10 -8.00 -11.08
CA LYS A 148 14.67 -8.01 -10.85
C LYS A 148 14.13 -6.59 -10.83
N LYS A 149 13.65 -6.14 -12.00
CA LYS A 149 13.20 -4.76 -12.20
C LYS A 149 11.84 -4.49 -11.55
N GLN A 150 11.62 -3.24 -11.15
CA GLN A 150 10.34 -2.76 -10.66
C GLN A 150 9.57 -2.08 -11.79
N TYR A 151 8.24 -2.15 -11.74
CA TYR A 151 7.38 -1.59 -12.77
C TYR A 151 6.43 -0.55 -12.21
N ARG A 152 6.15 0.47 -13.04
CA ARG A 152 5.00 1.34 -12.91
C ARG A 152 4.04 0.99 -14.03
N ILE A 153 2.79 0.71 -13.67
CA ILE A 153 1.69 0.45 -14.61
C ILE A 153 0.60 1.48 -14.42
N LYS A 154 0.01 1.94 -15.53
CA LYS A 154 -1.11 2.87 -15.50
C LYS A 154 -2.17 2.44 -16.49
N PHE A 155 -3.36 2.12 -15.97
CA PHE A 155 -4.48 1.65 -16.78
C PHE A 155 -5.21 2.78 -17.50
N TYR A 156 -5.64 2.55 -18.73
CA TYR A 156 -6.38 3.49 -19.53
C TYR A 156 -7.52 2.81 -20.32
N LYS A 157 -8.51 3.62 -20.79
CA LYS A 157 -9.65 3.14 -21.59
C LYS A 157 -9.28 3.08 -23.08
N ASN A 158 -9.52 4.19 -23.80
CA ASN A 158 -9.37 4.28 -25.24
C ASN A 158 -8.05 4.96 -25.65
N SER A 159 -7.58 5.90 -24.84
CA SER A 159 -6.31 6.60 -25.02
C SER A 159 -5.58 6.70 -23.68
N LYS A 160 -4.26 6.97 -23.71
CA LYS A 160 -3.41 7.08 -22.50
C LYS A 160 -3.88 8.19 -21.55
N GLU A 161 -4.54 9.21 -22.05
CA GLU A 161 -5.07 10.35 -21.31
C GLU A 161 -6.38 9.98 -20.59
N ASN A 162 -7.08 8.95 -21.05
CA ASN A 162 -8.34 8.51 -20.49
C ASN A 162 -8.14 7.37 -19.49
N GLU A 163 -7.86 7.72 -18.25
CA GLU A 163 -7.56 6.78 -17.17
C GLU A 163 -8.69 5.80 -16.91
N LYS A 164 -8.33 4.57 -16.53
CA LYS A 164 -9.25 3.53 -16.07
C LYS A 164 -8.89 3.13 -14.64
N LYS A 165 -9.79 3.33 -13.70
CA LYS A 165 -9.62 2.81 -12.34
C LYS A 165 -9.84 1.29 -12.34
N VAL A 166 -8.89 0.54 -11.82
CA VAL A 166 -8.88 -0.93 -11.72
C VAL A 166 -8.57 -1.30 -10.27
N SER A 167 -9.34 -2.23 -9.70
CA SER A 167 -8.99 -2.90 -8.46
C SER A 167 -7.96 -3.98 -8.79
N LEU A 168 -6.73 -3.80 -8.35
CA LEU A 168 -5.65 -4.77 -8.57
C LEU A 168 -5.55 -5.68 -7.34
N ALA A 169 -5.70 -7.00 -7.55
CA ALA A 169 -5.63 -8.00 -6.50
C ALA A 169 -6.48 -7.65 -5.24
N GLY A 170 -7.72 -7.19 -5.46
CA GLY A 170 -8.66 -6.86 -4.40
C GLY A 170 -8.44 -5.50 -3.71
N MET A 171 -7.36 -4.77 -4.03
CA MET A 171 -7.11 -3.42 -3.47
C MET A 171 -8.03 -2.36 -4.06
N GLY A 172 -8.14 -1.21 -3.41
CA GLY A 172 -9.00 -0.12 -3.83
C GLY A 172 -8.72 0.38 -5.25
N ALA A 173 -9.77 0.60 -6.06
CA ALA A 173 -9.63 0.90 -7.49
C ALA A 173 -8.91 2.22 -7.76
N ASN A 174 -7.82 2.17 -8.54
CA ASN A 174 -7.09 3.33 -9.04
C ASN A 174 -6.52 3.05 -10.44
N SER A 175 -6.07 4.09 -11.12
CA SER A 175 -5.47 3.93 -12.45
C SER A 175 -3.99 3.56 -12.41
N GLU A 176 -3.29 3.88 -11.33
CA GLU A 176 -1.82 3.73 -11.23
C GLU A 176 -1.41 2.75 -10.13
N TRP A 177 -0.43 1.89 -10.44
CA TRP A 177 0.08 0.84 -9.56
C TRP A 177 1.59 0.67 -9.72
N VAL A 178 2.20 0.20 -8.65
CA VAL A 178 3.61 -0.20 -8.62
C VAL A 178 3.70 -1.71 -8.43
N LEU A 179 4.55 -2.36 -9.19
CA LEU A 179 4.99 -3.73 -8.93
C LEU A 179 6.43 -3.65 -8.42
N ASN A 180 6.57 -3.81 -7.10
CA ASN A 180 7.86 -3.81 -6.43
C ASN A 180 8.47 -5.21 -6.52
N GLY A 181 9.65 -5.32 -7.13
CA GLY A 181 10.40 -6.57 -7.25
C GLY A 181 11.47 -6.65 -6.16
N PRO A 182 11.26 -7.45 -5.11
CA PRO A 182 12.23 -7.60 -4.03
C PRO A 182 13.42 -8.43 -4.53
N TYR A 183 14.53 -7.79 -4.83
CA TYR A 183 15.80 -8.43 -5.22
C TYR A 183 16.82 -8.40 -4.09
N LEU A 184 17.03 -7.21 -3.52
CA LEU A 184 17.88 -7.04 -2.34
C LEU A 184 17.25 -7.67 -1.10
N ASP A 185 15.95 -7.47 -0.92
CA ASP A 185 15.20 -8.06 0.18
C ASP A 185 14.94 -9.54 -0.06
N LYS A 186 15.84 -10.41 0.47
CA LYS A 186 15.74 -11.86 0.35
C LYS A 186 14.60 -12.47 1.18
N THR A 187 14.01 -11.71 2.11
CA THR A 187 12.81 -12.16 2.84
C THR A 187 11.52 -11.99 2.04
N LEU A 188 11.51 -11.16 1.00
CA LEU A 188 10.37 -10.74 0.19
C LEU A 188 9.31 -9.92 0.95
N ILE A 189 9.45 -9.70 2.27
CA ILE A 189 8.38 -9.18 3.15
C ILE A 189 8.66 -7.84 3.82
N ARG A 190 9.88 -7.26 3.76
CA ARG A 190 10.21 -6.01 4.50
C ARG A 190 9.25 -4.87 4.22
N ASN A 191 9.02 -4.56 2.94
CA ASN A 191 8.05 -3.52 2.56
C ASN A 191 6.63 -3.87 3.02
N LYS A 192 6.20 -5.13 2.84
CA LYS A 192 4.86 -5.60 3.25
C LYS A 192 4.64 -5.41 4.75
N LEU A 193 5.60 -5.86 5.56
CA LEU A 193 5.54 -5.75 7.01
C LEU A 193 5.38 -4.31 7.46
N VAL A 194 6.28 -3.43 7.00
CA VAL A 194 6.25 -2.03 7.47
C VAL A 194 5.04 -1.28 6.94
N TYR A 195 4.60 -1.52 5.69
CA TYR A 195 3.38 -0.90 5.18
C TYR A 195 2.14 -1.34 5.96
N ASP A 196 2.00 -2.62 6.27
CA ASP A 196 0.85 -3.12 7.01
C ASP A 196 0.83 -2.59 8.46
N LEU A 197 1.98 -2.49 9.13
CA LEU A 197 2.09 -1.84 10.44
C LEU A 197 1.77 -0.35 10.36
N ALA A 198 2.31 0.36 9.37
CA ALA A 198 2.06 1.79 9.17
C ALA A 198 0.58 2.11 8.87
N ARG A 199 -0.17 1.18 8.27
CA ARG A 199 -1.62 1.34 8.04
C ARG A 199 -2.45 1.30 9.33
N GLU A 200 -1.89 0.80 10.42
CA GLU A 200 -2.51 0.78 11.75
C GLU A 200 -2.23 2.07 12.56
N LEU A 201 -1.42 2.96 12.00
CA LEU A 201 -0.99 4.23 12.60
C LEU A 201 -1.78 5.43 12.06
N ASN A 202 -1.48 6.62 12.58
CA ASN A 202 -2.06 7.86 12.07
C ASN A 202 -1.40 8.27 10.75
N GLY A 203 -2.23 8.53 9.76
CA GLY A 203 -1.79 8.90 8.42
C GLY A 203 -2.09 7.84 7.38
N TRP A 204 -1.58 8.08 6.18
CA TRP A 204 -1.77 7.17 5.07
C TRP A 204 -0.53 6.32 4.81
N ALA A 205 -0.75 5.03 4.59
CA ALA A 205 0.27 4.11 4.11
C ALA A 205 -0.30 3.23 2.99
N PRO A 206 0.55 2.73 2.06
CA PRO A 206 0.12 1.90 0.94
C PRO A 206 -0.60 0.62 1.37
N ASP A 207 -1.70 0.28 0.70
CA ASP A 207 -2.17 -1.11 0.68
C ASP A 207 -1.31 -1.92 -0.30
N THR A 208 -1.09 -3.18 0.02
CA THR A 208 -0.16 -4.04 -0.73
C THR A 208 -0.65 -5.47 -0.82
N ARG A 209 -0.33 -6.16 -1.93
CA ARG A 209 -0.61 -7.58 -2.12
C ARG A 209 0.58 -8.28 -2.74
N PHE A 210 0.92 -9.47 -2.23
CA PHE A 210 1.82 -10.36 -2.94
C PHE A 210 1.15 -10.85 -4.22
N VAL A 211 1.90 -10.88 -5.30
CA VAL A 211 1.46 -11.35 -6.61
C VAL A 211 2.59 -12.14 -7.28
N GLU A 212 2.24 -13.07 -8.14
CA GLU A 212 3.21 -13.66 -9.06
C GLU A 212 3.14 -12.95 -10.40
N LEU A 213 4.28 -12.68 -11.03
CA LEU A 213 4.36 -11.90 -12.25
C LEU A 213 4.89 -12.73 -13.42
N PHE A 214 4.21 -12.64 -14.56
CA PHE A 214 4.71 -13.07 -15.86
C PHE A 214 4.89 -11.84 -16.77
N VAL A 215 5.98 -11.78 -17.51
CA VAL A 215 6.22 -10.76 -18.54
C VAL A 215 6.48 -11.47 -19.87
N ASP A 216 5.61 -11.23 -20.84
CA ASP A 216 5.64 -11.89 -22.16
C ASP A 216 5.78 -13.43 -22.05
N GLY A 217 5.00 -14.04 -21.15
CA GLY A 217 4.99 -15.46 -20.85
C GLY A 217 6.10 -15.95 -19.90
N LYS A 218 7.11 -15.12 -19.62
CA LYS A 218 8.24 -15.50 -18.76
C LYS A 218 7.96 -15.20 -17.31
N TYR A 219 8.09 -16.20 -16.46
CA TYR A 219 7.91 -16.05 -15.02
C TYR A 219 8.98 -15.16 -14.40
N GLN A 220 8.55 -14.19 -13.59
CA GLN A 220 9.40 -13.21 -12.93
C GLN A 220 9.45 -13.37 -11.40
N GLY A 221 8.78 -14.40 -10.84
CA GLY A 221 8.73 -14.62 -9.41
C GLY A 221 7.70 -13.75 -8.68
N VAL A 222 7.87 -13.67 -7.37
CA VAL A 222 7.01 -12.91 -6.46
C VAL A 222 7.30 -11.42 -6.55
N TYR A 223 6.24 -10.63 -6.66
CA TYR A 223 6.24 -9.17 -6.58
C TYR A 223 5.30 -8.69 -5.48
N LEU A 224 5.54 -7.49 -5.01
CA LEU A 224 4.57 -6.78 -4.18
C LEU A 224 3.86 -5.74 -5.05
N ALA A 225 2.56 -5.91 -5.27
CA ALA A 225 1.71 -4.88 -5.84
C ALA A 225 1.45 -3.83 -4.77
N VAL A 226 1.75 -2.57 -5.06
CA VAL A 226 1.78 -1.46 -4.10
C VAL A 226 0.96 -0.29 -4.62
N GLU A 227 0.19 0.30 -3.75
CA GLU A 227 -0.44 1.60 -3.98
C GLU A 227 0.60 2.72 -3.96
N PRO A 228 0.79 3.47 -5.05
CA PRO A 228 1.67 4.65 -5.00
C PRO A 228 1.04 5.76 -4.16
N VAL A 229 1.90 6.63 -3.59
CA VAL A 229 1.48 7.84 -2.88
C VAL A 229 0.90 8.83 -3.89
N THR A 230 -0.40 8.80 -4.07
CA THR A 230 -1.15 9.64 -5.03
C THR A 230 -2.49 10.06 -4.47
N ASN A 231 -3.14 11.05 -5.11
CA ASN A 231 -4.51 11.41 -4.78
C ASN A 231 -5.53 10.45 -5.40
N GLY A 232 -6.66 10.22 -4.71
CA GLY A 232 -7.79 9.41 -5.19
C GLY A 232 -8.64 8.87 -4.06
N GLU A 233 -9.81 8.37 -4.38
CA GLU A 233 -10.79 7.83 -3.42
C GLU A 233 -10.24 6.73 -2.51
N SER A 234 -9.39 5.84 -3.06
CA SER A 234 -8.72 4.76 -2.35
C SER A 234 -7.27 5.10 -1.99
N ARG A 235 -6.90 6.38 -2.06
CA ARG A 235 -5.56 6.91 -1.77
C ARG A 235 -5.67 8.03 -0.71
N LEU A 236 -4.92 9.11 -0.88
CA LEU A 236 -4.85 10.22 0.08
C LEU A 236 -6.15 11.02 0.24
N ARG A 237 -7.11 10.94 -0.67
CA ARG A 237 -8.40 11.64 -0.65
C ARG A 237 -8.30 13.15 -0.47
N LEU A 238 -7.29 13.76 -1.09
CA LEU A 238 -7.10 15.19 -1.06
C LEU A 238 -8.14 15.90 -1.93
N ALA A 239 -8.52 17.12 -1.55
CA ALA A 239 -9.41 17.95 -2.35
C ALA A 239 -8.90 18.11 -3.78
N GLU A 240 -9.82 18.13 -4.74
CA GLU A 240 -9.48 18.49 -6.11
C GLU A 240 -9.11 19.97 -6.16
N PHE A 241 -8.04 20.28 -6.87
CA PHE A 241 -7.59 21.66 -7.05
C PHE A 241 -8.46 22.40 -8.06
N GLY A 242 -8.79 23.68 -7.77
CA GLY A 242 -9.41 24.58 -8.74
C GLY A 242 -8.36 25.28 -9.59
N LEU A 243 -8.52 25.28 -10.91
CA LEU A 243 -7.58 25.98 -11.84
C LEU A 243 -7.49 27.50 -11.58
N LEU A 244 -8.51 28.07 -10.95
CA LEU A 244 -8.56 29.50 -10.63
C LEU A 244 -8.04 29.83 -9.24
N SER A 245 -7.93 28.84 -8.35
CA SER A 245 -7.38 29.03 -7.01
C SER A 245 -5.86 29.07 -7.06
N GLY A 246 -5.27 29.97 -6.27
CA GLY A 246 -3.83 29.95 -5.99
C GLY A 246 -3.45 28.91 -4.98
N GLU A 247 -4.36 28.51 -4.09
CA GLU A 247 -4.18 27.51 -3.06
C GLU A 247 -4.61 26.12 -3.56
N THR A 248 -4.00 25.07 -3.05
CA THR A 248 -4.30 23.69 -3.43
C THR A 248 -3.89 22.71 -2.34
N ALA A 249 -4.62 21.60 -2.21
CA ALA A 249 -4.08 20.42 -1.57
C ALA A 249 -2.92 19.88 -2.40
N TYR A 250 -1.93 19.23 -1.77
CA TYR A 250 -0.75 18.79 -2.51
C TYR A 250 -0.08 17.54 -1.92
N VAL A 251 0.72 16.92 -2.77
CA VAL A 251 1.72 15.90 -2.41
C VAL A 251 3.06 16.34 -2.97
N VAL A 252 4.06 16.36 -2.13
CA VAL A 252 5.45 16.52 -2.53
C VAL A 252 6.28 15.33 -2.04
N ASN A 253 7.38 15.04 -2.72
CA ASN A 253 8.35 14.10 -2.17
C ASN A 253 9.77 14.67 -2.21
N ARG A 254 10.52 14.39 -1.16
CA ARG A 254 11.96 14.65 -1.09
C ARG A 254 12.69 13.42 -1.61
N ASP A 255 13.58 13.65 -2.56
CA ASP A 255 14.33 12.57 -3.20
C ASP A 255 15.67 13.10 -3.77
N ARG A 256 16.46 12.21 -4.36
CA ARG A 256 17.69 12.55 -5.07
C ARG A 256 17.41 13.54 -6.19
N ILE A 257 18.39 14.38 -6.48
CA ILE A 257 18.31 15.33 -7.60
C ILE A 257 18.12 14.54 -8.90
N ASP A 258 17.03 14.85 -9.60
CA ASP A 258 16.67 14.30 -10.91
C ASP A 258 16.68 15.44 -11.94
N THR A 259 17.65 15.43 -12.85
CA THR A 259 17.85 16.48 -13.85
C THR A 259 16.69 16.64 -14.84
N GLY A 260 15.76 15.68 -14.88
CA GLY A 260 14.57 15.72 -15.75
C GLY A 260 13.31 16.28 -15.09
N THR A 261 13.34 16.54 -13.77
CA THR A 261 12.19 16.96 -12.99
C THR A 261 12.43 18.32 -12.33
N GLU A 262 11.43 19.21 -12.42
CA GLU A 262 11.49 20.54 -11.80
C GLU A 262 11.44 20.42 -10.27
N GLU A 263 12.46 20.92 -9.60
CA GLU A 263 12.58 20.99 -8.14
C GLU A 263 11.87 22.23 -7.60
N ILE A 264 11.28 22.10 -6.40
CA ILE A 264 10.85 23.26 -5.60
C ILE A 264 12.04 23.68 -4.70
N GLU A 265 12.55 24.86 -4.90
CA GLU A 265 13.57 25.42 -4.05
C GLU A 265 12.94 26.14 -2.84
N THR A 266 12.84 25.45 -1.69
CA THR A 266 12.29 26.01 -0.45
C THR A 266 13.33 26.83 0.32
N TRP A 267 12.88 27.56 1.35
CA TRP A 267 13.76 28.33 2.22
C TRP A 267 14.82 27.44 2.89
N GLY A 268 14.45 26.27 3.40
CA GLY A 268 15.38 25.33 4.03
C GLY A 268 16.47 24.86 3.07
N LYS A 269 16.14 24.63 1.80
CA LYS A 269 17.12 24.32 0.75
C LYS A 269 18.09 25.49 0.54
N THR A 270 17.59 26.72 0.42
CA THR A 270 18.43 27.92 0.20
C THR A 270 19.34 28.24 1.37
N LYS A 271 18.97 27.80 2.59
CA LYS A 271 19.78 28.00 3.82
C LYS A 271 20.66 26.80 4.17
N GLY A 272 20.60 25.72 3.41
CA GLY A 272 21.40 24.52 3.64
C GLY A 272 20.90 23.61 4.78
N TYR A 273 19.65 23.77 5.23
CA TYR A 273 19.03 22.86 6.20
C TYR A 273 18.49 21.58 5.56
N THR A 274 18.22 21.62 4.26
CA THR A 274 17.78 20.45 3.49
C THR A 274 18.63 20.31 2.22
N TYR A 275 19.08 19.11 1.90
CA TYR A 275 20.04 18.89 0.80
C TYR A 275 19.40 18.29 -0.43
N ASN A 276 18.45 17.35 -0.25
CA ASN A 276 17.79 16.65 -1.34
C ASN A 276 16.69 17.48 -1.97
N ALA A 277 16.37 17.17 -3.23
CA ALA A 277 15.39 17.88 -4.02
C ALA A 277 13.97 17.59 -3.54
N LEU A 278 13.09 18.59 -3.61
CA LEU A 278 11.67 18.47 -3.31
C LEU A 278 10.86 18.61 -4.60
N TYR A 279 10.02 17.62 -4.89
CA TYR A 279 9.24 17.53 -6.14
C TYR A 279 7.74 17.51 -5.88
N ILE A 280 6.95 18.27 -6.66
CA ILE A 280 5.49 18.16 -6.62
C ILE A 280 5.05 16.88 -7.31
N ARG A 281 4.23 16.09 -6.63
CA ARG A 281 3.60 14.86 -7.15
C ARG A 281 2.11 15.04 -7.40
N TYR A 282 1.45 15.89 -6.63
CA TYR A 282 0.08 16.32 -6.82
C TYR A 282 -0.05 17.81 -6.45
N PRO A 283 -0.74 18.60 -7.25
CA PRO A 283 -1.32 18.31 -8.56
C PRO A 283 -0.28 17.86 -9.61
N SER A 284 -0.73 17.12 -10.63
CA SER A 284 0.20 16.63 -11.67
C SER A 284 0.79 17.78 -12.50
N LYS A 285 2.02 17.60 -13.01
CA LYS A 285 2.77 18.60 -13.81
C LYS A 285 1.93 19.25 -14.91
N ASN A 286 1.02 18.52 -15.56
CA ASN A 286 0.20 19.03 -16.66
C ASN A 286 -1.06 19.78 -16.19
N LYS A 287 -1.33 19.81 -14.89
CA LYS A 287 -2.55 20.41 -14.32
C LYS A 287 -2.25 21.53 -13.33
N ILE A 288 -1.07 21.56 -12.74
CA ILE A 288 -0.67 22.57 -11.75
C ILE A 288 -0.41 23.92 -12.43
N THR A 289 -0.84 25.01 -11.79
CA THR A 289 -0.56 26.38 -12.22
C THR A 289 0.69 26.94 -11.51
N GLU A 290 1.32 27.97 -12.06
CA GLU A 290 2.48 28.62 -11.43
C GLU A 290 2.11 29.23 -10.06
N LYS A 291 0.90 29.76 -9.89
CA LYS A 291 0.40 30.24 -8.60
C LYS A 291 0.34 29.13 -7.54
N GLN A 292 -0.10 27.94 -7.95
CA GLN A 292 -0.14 26.78 -7.03
C GLN A 292 1.25 26.25 -6.68
N LYS A 293 2.19 26.27 -7.63
CA LYS A 293 3.60 25.94 -7.34
C LYS A 293 4.20 26.90 -6.32
N GLU A 294 3.97 28.20 -6.49
CA GLU A 294 4.44 29.23 -5.59
C GLU A 294 3.77 29.09 -4.20
N TYR A 295 2.48 28.79 -4.15
CA TYR A 295 1.77 28.50 -2.90
C TYR A 295 2.43 27.32 -2.15
N ILE A 296 2.66 26.19 -2.82
CA ILE A 296 3.28 24.99 -2.22
C ILE A 296 4.70 25.33 -1.69
N LYS A 297 5.49 26.03 -2.51
CA LYS A 297 6.83 26.47 -2.13
C LYS A 297 6.81 27.36 -0.87
N ASN A 298 5.91 28.34 -0.84
CA ASN A 298 5.82 29.29 0.27
C ASN A 298 5.31 28.61 1.55
N ASP A 299 4.31 27.75 1.43
CA ASP A 299 3.74 26.99 2.56
C ASP A 299 4.79 26.11 3.26
N ILE A 300 5.59 25.38 2.50
CA ILE A 300 6.69 24.57 3.05
C ILE A 300 7.83 25.46 3.57
N SER A 301 8.15 26.54 2.86
CA SER A 301 9.18 27.49 3.29
C SER A 301 8.82 28.18 4.61
N GLU A 302 7.56 28.52 4.82
CA GLU A 302 7.09 29.11 6.07
C GLU A 302 7.21 28.12 7.24
N PHE A 303 6.79 26.86 7.04
CA PHE A 303 7.04 25.80 8.01
C PHE A 303 8.53 25.69 8.36
N GLU A 304 9.42 25.65 7.36
CA GLU A 304 10.86 25.53 7.58
C GLU A 304 11.43 26.73 8.32
N GLN A 305 10.98 27.96 8.00
CA GLN A 305 11.41 29.17 8.71
C GLN A 305 11.02 29.14 10.18
N VAL A 306 9.81 28.69 10.47
CA VAL A 306 9.34 28.55 11.85
C VAL A 306 10.11 27.45 12.57
N LEU A 307 10.26 26.29 11.95
CA LEU A 307 10.95 25.13 12.56
C LEU A 307 12.40 25.44 12.90
N TYR A 308 13.14 26.10 12.01
CA TYR A 308 14.53 26.44 12.23
C TYR A 308 14.73 27.82 12.90
N GLY A 309 13.65 28.54 13.23
CA GLY A 309 13.67 29.79 13.97
C GLY A 309 13.90 29.61 15.47
N GLU A 310 14.12 30.75 16.18
CA GLU A 310 14.42 30.75 17.62
C GLU A 310 13.21 30.26 18.46
N ASN A 311 12.00 30.66 18.06
CA ASN A 311 10.75 30.37 18.79
C ASN A 311 10.02 29.10 18.30
N PHE A 312 10.73 28.15 17.70
CA PHE A 312 10.09 26.98 17.07
C PHE A 312 9.25 26.13 18.03
N LYS A 313 9.55 26.14 19.32
CA LYS A 313 8.84 25.39 20.38
C LYS A 313 7.58 26.09 20.90
N ASP A 314 7.30 27.34 20.47
CA ASP A 314 6.13 28.06 20.95
C ASP A 314 4.84 27.31 20.54
N LYS A 315 3.95 27.07 21.52
CA LYS A 315 2.74 26.26 21.31
C LYS A 315 1.71 26.89 20.37
N ARG A 316 1.77 28.19 20.10
CA ARG A 316 0.81 28.93 19.28
C ARG A 316 1.38 29.42 17.96
N THR A 317 2.68 29.57 17.86
CA THR A 317 3.35 30.16 16.69
C THR A 317 4.52 29.29 16.20
N GLY A 318 4.81 28.19 16.88
CA GLY A 318 5.87 27.25 16.53
C GLY A 318 5.42 26.21 15.51
N TYR A 319 6.27 25.22 15.26
CA TYR A 319 6.07 24.19 14.24
C TYR A 319 4.78 23.37 14.40
N GLN A 320 4.24 23.30 15.62
CA GLN A 320 3.01 22.53 15.94
C GLN A 320 1.77 23.06 15.21
N GLU A 321 1.77 24.32 14.76
CA GLU A 321 0.71 24.90 13.95
C GLU A 321 0.73 24.36 12.50
N TYR A 322 1.89 23.90 12.03
CA TYR A 322 2.11 23.49 10.64
C TYR A 322 2.00 21.98 10.42
N ILE A 323 2.30 21.15 11.42
CA ILE A 323 2.34 19.70 11.29
C ILE A 323 1.20 19.02 12.05
N ASP A 324 0.74 17.89 11.54
CA ASP A 324 -0.08 16.95 12.28
C ASP A 324 0.83 16.16 13.23
N MET A 325 0.83 16.52 14.50
CA MET A 325 1.75 15.97 15.49
C MET A 325 1.66 14.46 15.58
N ASP A 326 0.44 13.90 15.64
CA ASP A 326 0.23 12.45 15.78
C ASP A 326 0.77 11.69 14.58
N ASN A 327 0.56 12.22 13.37
CA ASN A 327 1.10 11.63 12.15
C ASN A 327 2.64 11.69 12.10
N TRP A 328 3.25 12.82 12.47
CA TRP A 328 4.71 12.98 12.45
C TRP A 328 5.39 12.11 13.49
N VAL A 329 4.79 11.96 14.66
CA VAL A 329 5.26 11.04 15.72
C VAL A 329 5.17 9.59 15.24
N ASP A 330 4.05 9.17 14.68
CA ASP A 330 3.89 7.82 14.15
C ASP A 330 4.84 7.53 12.98
N TYR A 331 5.05 8.50 12.07
CA TYR A 331 6.06 8.40 11.01
C TYR A 331 7.47 8.25 11.58
N PHE A 332 7.84 9.03 12.60
CA PHE A 332 9.13 8.90 13.28
C PHE A 332 9.29 7.47 13.84
N ILE A 333 8.34 7.00 14.61
CA ILE A 333 8.41 5.70 15.29
C ILE A 333 8.51 4.55 14.29
N ILE A 334 7.71 4.55 13.22
CA ILE A 334 7.74 3.43 12.25
C ILE A 334 9.05 3.41 11.45
N ASN A 335 9.64 4.57 11.16
CA ASN A 335 10.92 4.65 10.49
C ASN A 335 12.09 4.27 11.41
N GLU A 336 12.05 4.66 12.70
CA GLU A 336 13.01 4.19 13.68
C GLU A 336 12.90 2.68 13.92
N PHE A 337 11.68 2.15 14.04
CA PHE A 337 11.47 0.71 14.12
C PHE A 337 12.09 -0.03 12.93
N ALA A 338 11.85 0.45 11.74
CA ALA A 338 12.38 -0.15 10.51
C ALA A 338 13.88 0.13 10.28
N MET A 339 14.55 0.94 11.09
CA MET A 339 15.93 1.39 10.85
C MET A 339 16.07 2.02 9.46
N ASN A 340 15.08 2.81 9.04
CA ASN A 340 15.06 3.40 7.70
C ASN A 340 15.99 4.62 7.63
N TYR A 341 17.22 4.41 7.20
CA TYR A 341 18.24 5.45 7.09
C TYR A 341 17.84 6.62 6.17
N ASP A 342 17.03 6.34 5.17
CA ASP A 342 16.59 7.32 4.16
C ASP A 342 15.44 8.22 4.65
N ALA A 343 14.79 7.91 5.77
CA ALA A 343 13.63 8.65 6.29
C ALA A 343 13.95 10.15 6.53
N GLY A 344 13.08 11.03 6.06
CA GLY A 344 13.28 12.49 6.13
C GLY A 344 14.15 13.06 5.01
N ASN A 345 15.02 12.26 4.37
CA ASN A 345 15.96 12.72 3.35
C ASN A 345 15.63 12.23 1.94
N LEU A 346 15.31 10.95 1.79
CA LEU A 346 15.00 10.32 0.49
C LEU A 346 13.67 9.60 0.59
N SER A 347 13.02 9.41 -0.55
CA SER A 347 11.74 8.71 -0.62
C SER A 347 10.69 9.20 0.40
N THR A 348 10.83 10.45 0.87
CA THR A 348 9.98 11.05 1.91
C THR A 348 8.83 11.82 1.26
N TYR A 349 7.61 11.34 1.48
CA TYR A 349 6.40 11.95 0.96
C TYR A 349 5.72 12.79 2.02
N VAL A 350 5.45 14.05 1.68
CA VAL A 350 4.67 14.99 2.47
C VAL A 350 3.38 15.31 1.72
N TYR A 351 2.26 15.30 2.41
CA TYR A 351 0.98 15.71 1.84
C TYR A 351 0.24 16.67 2.76
N LYS A 352 -0.59 17.49 2.17
CA LYS A 352 -1.41 18.45 2.90
C LYS A 352 -2.76 18.63 2.22
N GLU A 353 -3.84 18.49 2.99
CA GLU A 353 -5.17 18.89 2.57
C GLU A 353 -5.29 20.42 2.56
N LEU A 354 -6.17 20.97 1.73
CA LEU A 354 -6.41 22.42 1.70
C LEU A 354 -6.85 22.93 3.07
N GLY A 355 -6.10 23.89 3.62
CA GLY A 355 -6.31 24.42 4.98
C GLY A 355 -5.96 23.42 6.10
N GLY A 356 -5.40 22.25 5.78
CA GLY A 356 -4.94 21.26 6.76
C GLY A 356 -3.50 21.48 7.22
N LYS A 357 -2.95 20.51 7.94
CA LYS A 357 -1.56 20.46 8.40
C LYS A 357 -0.74 19.51 7.53
N LEU A 358 0.59 19.68 7.55
CA LEU A 358 1.53 18.79 6.88
C LEU A 358 1.50 17.41 7.51
N GLN A 359 1.39 16.38 6.67
CA GLN A 359 1.41 14.96 7.05
C GLN A 359 2.43 14.21 6.21
N LEU A 360 2.94 13.10 6.75
CA LEU A 360 3.93 12.23 6.12
C LEU A 360 3.29 10.89 5.75
N ALA A 361 3.68 10.34 4.62
CA ALA A 361 3.25 9.01 4.18
C ALA A 361 4.42 8.02 4.25
N ALA A 362 4.15 6.82 4.78
CA ALA A 362 5.13 5.75 4.85
C ALA A 362 5.50 5.26 3.43
N TRP A 363 6.81 5.16 3.13
CA TRP A 363 7.28 4.72 1.82
C TRP A 363 8.70 4.18 1.86
N ASP A 364 8.95 3.08 1.08
CA ASP A 364 10.26 2.55 0.71
C ASP A 364 11.10 1.96 1.86
N PHE A 365 10.69 0.81 2.36
CA PHE A 365 11.34 0.12 3.49
C PHE A 365 12.15 -1.12 3.09
N ASN A 366 12.44 -1.30 1.81
CA ASN A 366 13.23 -2.45 1.36
C ASN A 366 14.67 -2.46 1.91
N ASN A 367 15.18 -1.30 2.30
CA ASN A 367 16.49 -1.12 2.92
C ASN A 367 16.47 -1.23 4.46
N GLY A 368 15.29 -1.37 5.06
CA GLY A 368 15.13 -1.46 6.51
C GLY A 368 15.71 -2.72 7.14
N PHE A 369 15.83 -2.73 8.46
CA PHE A 369 16.30 -3.87 9.26
C PHE A 369 17.65 -4.43 8.78
N ASP A 370 18.64 -3.55 8.67
CA ASP A 370 20.00 -3.83 8.21
C ASP A 370 20.08 -4.40 6.78
N ASN A 371 19.13 -4.06 5.93
CA ASN A 371 19.20 -4.40 4.49
C ASN A 371 19.70 -3.22 3.64
N TYR A 372 20.41 -2.26 4.24
CA TYR A 372 20.94 -1.10 3.54
C TYR A 372 22.18 -1.45 2.74
N GLN A 373 22.22 -1.09 1.46
CA GLN A 373 23.26 -1.56 0.53
C GLN A 373 24.67 -1.11 0.87
N TRP A 374 24.82 0.08 1.44
CA TRP A 374 26.09 0.79 1.48
C TRP A 374 26.90 0.54 2.73
N PHE A 375 26.25 0.22 3.85
CA PHE A 375 26.87 -0.04 5.13
C PHE A 375 25.92 -0.74 6.08
N HIS A 376 26.48 -1.31 7.13
CA HIS A 376 25.73 -1.87 8.25
C HIS A 376 24.94 -0.78 8.98
N THR A 377 23.66 -1.04 9.24
CA THR A 377 22.84 -0.19 10.10
C THR A 377 22.72 -0.83 11.48
N GLU A 378 23.27 -0.14 12.48
CA GLU A 378 23.32 -0.59 13.88
C GLU A 378 21.91 -0.59 14.50
N THR A 379 21.64 -1.57 15.37
CA THR A 379 20.31 -1.67 16.03
C THR A 379 20.15 -0.68 17.20
N ASP A 380 21.25 -0.09 17.68
CA ASP A 380 21.38 0.64 18.95
C ASP A 380 21.58 2.17 18.80
N ARG A 381 21.07 2.75 17.72
CA ARG A 381 21.04 4.21 17.51
C ARG A 381 19.75 4.65 16.82
N LEU A 382 19.39 5.93 16.98
CA LEU A 382 18.32 6.56 16.20
C LEU A 382 18.88 7.10 14.88
N TYR A 383 18.10 6.99 13.80
CA TYR A 383 18.50 7.42 12.46
C TYR A 383 17.76 8.66 11.98
N THR A 384 16.46 8.73 12.19
CA THR A 384 15.61 9.83 11.72
C THR A 384 15.99 11.16 12.35
N VAL A 385 16.50 11.14 13.57
CA VAL A 385 16.95 12.32 14.32
C VAL A 385 18.11 13.10 13.67
N GLU A 386 18.84 12.47 12.75
CA GLU A 386 19.96 13.09 12.02
C GLU A 386 19.48 13.73 10.70
N ASN A 387 18.23 13.53 10.33
CA ASN A 387 17.70 13.92 9.04
C ASN A 387 16.91 15.23 9.09
N SER A 388 16.88 15.95 7.97
CA SER A 388 16.24 17.26 7.82
C SER A 388 14.83 17.28 8.44
N TRP A 389 14.52 18.36 9.14
CA TRP A 389 13.33 18.62 9.94
C TRP A 389 13.31 17.85 11.26
N PHE A 390 13.59 16.54 11.27
CA PHE A 390 13.62 15.74 12.49
C PHE A 390 14.82 16.07 13.38
N ASP A 391 15.94 16.49 12.82
CA ASP A 391 17.10 17.00 13.55
C ASP A 391 16.73 18.16 14.47
N ARG A 392 15.80 19.00 14.03
CA ARG A 392 15.29 20.13 14.80
C ARG A 392 14.13 19.75 15.72
N LEU A 393 13.19 18.93 15.25
CA LEU A 393 12.07 18.42 16.07
C LEU A 393 12.57 17.66 17.29
N TRP A 394 13.61 16.85 17.14
CA TRP A 394 14.19 16.07 18.25
C TRP A 394 14.81 16.94 19.35
N GLN A 395 15.11 18.21 19.08
CA GLN A 395 15.57 19.18 20.10
C GLN A 395 14.43 19.70 20.99
N ASP A 396 13.16 19.48 20.60
CA ASP A 396 12.01 19.84 21.44
C ASP A 396 11.64 18.69 22.37
N GLU A 397 11.62 18.98 23.68
CA GLU A 397 11.22 18.03 24.71
C GLU A 397 9.79 17.57 24.52
N ASN A 398 8.89 18.48 24.15
CA ASN A 398 7.50 18.14 23.88
C ASN A 398 7.34 17.14 22.72
N PHE A 399 8.13 17.25 21.65
CA PHE A 399 8.12 16.25 20.57
C PHE A 399 8.62 14.89 21.08
N ARG A 400 9.72 14.86 21.84
CA ARG A 400 10.25 13.61 22.40
C ARG A 400 9.27 12.95 23.37
N GLU A 401 8.60 13.73 24.24
CA GLU A 401 7.58 13.22 25.15
C GLU A 401 6.43 12.53 24.36
N HIS A 402 5.92 13.17 23.31
CA HIS A 402 4.88 12.58 22.45
C HIS A 402 5.38 11.28 21.79
N VAL A 403 6.62 11.26 21.32
CA VAL A 403 7.21 10.03 20.74
C VAL A 403 7.28 8.92 21.79
N CYS A 404 7.78 9.20 23.00
CA CYS A 404 7.90 8.21 24.07
C CYS A 404 6.53 7.68 24.52
N GLU A 405 5.57 8.56 24.79
CA GLU A 405 4.21 8.17 25.18
C GLU A 405 3.54 7.30 24.09
N ARG A 406 3.67 7.71 22.85
CA ARG A 406 3.09 6.99 21.72
C ARG A 406 3.77 5.64 21.50
N TYR A 407 5.10 5.56 21.61
CA TYR A 407 5.85 4.33 21.48
C TYR A 407 5.39 3.30 22.52
N VAL A 408 5.25 3.70 23.79
CA VAL A 408 4.74 2.82 24.87
C VAL A 408 3.33 2.28 24.55
N GLN A 409 2.47 3.07 23.92
CA GLN A 409 1.15 2.62 23.47
C GLN A 409 1.29 1.58 22.35
N LEU A 410 2.12 1.86 21.35
CA LEU A 410 2.33 0.99 20.20
C LEU A 410 2.98 -0.35 20.58
N ARG A 411 3.86 -0.39 21.60
CA ARG A 411 4.44 -1.63 22.13
C ARG A 411 3.42 -2.58 22.74
N LYS A 412 2.24 -2.09 23.09
CA LYS A 412 1.12 -2.90 23.60
C LYS A 412 0.18 -3.36 22.49
N THR A 413 0.36 -2.91 21.26
CA THR A 413 -0.54 -3.13 20.12
C THR A 413 0.25 -3.42 18.85
N THR A 414 0.29 -2.47 17.93
CA THR A 414 0.88 -2.57 16.58
C THR A 414 2.34 -3.02 16.57
N LEU A 415 3.15 -2.58 17.54
CA LEU A 415 4.56 -2.95 17.66
C LEU A 415 4.80 -3.99 18.76
N SER A 416 3.79 -4.72 19.24
CA SER A 416 4.01 -5.83 20.16
C SER A 416 4.74 -6.98 19.47
N ASP A 417 5.56 -7.72 20.21
CA ASP A 417 6.33 -8.85 19.70
C ASP A 417 5.41 -9.91 19.06
N GLU A 418 4.28 -10.19 19.71
CA GLU A 418 3.26 -11.14 19.23
C GLU A 418 2.65 -10.67 17.90
N HIS A 419 2.20 -9.42 17.81
CA HIS A 419 1.57 -8.89 16.59
C HIS A 419 2.52 -8.91 15.39
N ILE A 420 3.79 -8.53 15.60
CA ILE A 420 4.81 -8.57 14.54
C ILE A 420 5.09 -10.01 14.12
N ALA A 421 5.23 -10.93 15.07
CA ALA A 421 5.49 -12.34 14.80
C ALA A 421 4.33 -12.97 14.01
N ASP A 422 3.08 -12.70 14.41
CA ASP A 422 1.88 -13.18 13.71
C ASP A 422 1.80 -12.68 12.27
N LYS A 423 2.12 -11.38 12.04
CA LYS A 423 2.20 -10.86 10.67
C LYS A 423 3.24 -11.58 9.84
N ILE A 424 4.46 -11.74 10.35
CA ILE A 424 5.54 -12.44 9.66
C ILE A 424 5.12 -13.87 9.31
N ALA A 425 4.56 -14.61 10.27
CA ALA A 425 4.09 -15.97 10.07
C ALA A 425 2.98 -16.04 9.00
N SER A 426 2.02 -15.10 9.03
CA SER A 426 0.96 -15.02 8.03
C SER A 426 1.47 -14.74 6.62
N TYR A 427 2.53 -13.95 6.48
CA TYR A 427 3.15 -13.70 5.18
C TYR A 427 3.90 -14.92 4.65
N GLN A 428 4.61 -15.65 5.53
CA GLN A 428 5.27 -16.89 5.16
C GLN A 428 4.27 -17.94 4.69
N GLU A 429 3.17 -18.11 5.42
CA GLU A 429 2.06 -18.99 5.04
C GLU A 429 1.46 -18.59 3.69
N LYS A 430 1.18 -17.29 3.51
CA LYS A 430 0.58 -16.78 2.26
C LYS A 430 1.51 -16.92 1.05
N LEU A 431 2.81 -16.75 1.23
CA LEU A 431 3.80 -16.95 0.17
C LEU A 431 3.96 -18.43 -0.18
N GLY A 432 3.97 -19.32 0.82
CA GLY A 432 4.10 -20.76 0.63
C GLY A 432 5.14 -21.13 -0.44
N ASP A 433 4.79 -22.04 -1.34
CA ASP A 433 5.66 -22.50 -2.43
C ASP A 433 6.09 -21.40 -3.43
N ALA A 434 5.49 -20.22 -3.38
CA ALA A 434 5.89 -19.12 -4.24
C ALA A 434 7.30 -18.60 -3.89
N VAL A 435 7.79 -18.82 -2.65
CA VAL A 435 9.17 -18.54 -2.24
C VAL A 435 10.15 -19.39 -3.07
N ASP A 436 9.93 -20.70 -3.11
CA ASP A 436 10.78 -21.62 -3.86
C ASP A 436 10.77 -21.29 -5.35
N ARG A 437 9.58 -21.07 -5.92
CA ARG A 437 9.44 -20.64 -7.32
C ARG A 437 10.18 -19.33 -7.61
N ASN A 438 10.10 -18.37 -6.70
CA ASN A 438 10.83 -17.10 -6.82
C ASN A 438 12.35 -17.34 -6.90
N PHE A 439 12.88 -18.20 -6.03
CA PHE A 439 14.32 -18.42 -5.97
C PHE A 439 14.82 -19.46 -6.97
N LYS A 440 13.98 -20.25 -7.63
CA LYS A 440 14.33 -20.94 -8.85
C LYS A 440 14.73 -19.98 -9.98
N VAL A 441 14.14 -18.79 -10.03
CA VAL A 441 14.47 -17.73 -11.01
C VAL A 441 15.62 -16.85 -10.50
N TRP A 442 15.57 -16.43 -9.23
CA TRP A 442 16.45 -15.39 -8.66
C TRP A 442 17.46 -15.94 -7.64
N GLY A 443 17.58 -17.25 -7.48
CA GLY A 443 18.45 -17.87 -6.48
C GLY A 443 19.93 -17.53 -6.64
N TYR A 444 20.39 -17.32 -7.88
CA TYR A 444 21.76 -16.89 -8.13
C TYR A 444 22.12 -15.57 -7.43
N SER A 445 21.13 -14.77 -7.08
CA SER A 445 21.34 -13.51 -6.35
C SER A 445 21.80 -13.70 -4.90
N PHE A 446 21.75 -14.92 -4.35
CA PHE A 446 22.37 -15.25 -3.07
C PHE A 446 23.90 -15.30 -3.14
N ASP A 447 24.45 -15.55 -4.33
CA ASP A 447 25.92 -15.58 -4.56
C ASP A 447 26.47 -14.15 -4.82
N GLU A 448 25.63 -13.13 -4.89
CA GLU A 448 26.04 -11.76 -5.16
C GLU A 448 26.37 -10.99 -3.88
N ASN A 449 27.43 -10.21 -3.92
CA ASN A 449 27.81 -9.29 -2.84
C ASN A 449 27.02 -7.97 -2.95
N LEU A 450 25.76 -7.99 -2.56
CA LEU A 450 24.84 -6.86 -2.70
C LEU A 450 24.91 -5.88 -1.52
N LEU A 451 25.29 -6.37 -0.33
CA LEU A 451 25.41 -5.58 0.90
C LEU A 451 26.90 -5.33 1.21
N ALA A 452 27.28 -4.06 1.20
CA ALA A 452 28.65 -3.66 1.51
C ALA A 452 28.93 -3.70 3.02
N GLY A 453 30.20 -3.92 3.36
CA GLY A 453 30.67 -3.94 4.75
C GLY A 453 30.42 -5.28 5.45
N THR A 454 30.70 -5.28 6.74
CA THR A 454 30.45 -6.40 7.65
C THR A 454 29.44 -5.99 8.71
N ASP A 455 28.83 -6.95 9.37
CA ASP A 455 28.03 -6.72 10.57
C ASP A 455 28.90 -6.31 11.78
N LYS A 456 28.27 -6.15 12.95
CA LYS A 456 28.94 -5.80 14.20
C LYS A 456 30.02 -6.81 14.66
N ASP A 457 29.92 -8.05 14.20
CA ASP A 457 30.82 -9.14 14.55
C ASP A 457 31.92 -9.38 13.47
N GLY A 458 31.96 -8.53 12.44
CA GLY A 458 32.90 -8.60 11.34
C GLY A 458 32.56 -9.64 10.29
N MET A 459 31.35 -10.19 10.31
CA MET A 459 30.87 -11.19 9.35
C MET A 459 30.28 -10.53 8.11
N SER A 460 30.24 -11.28 7.01
CA SER A 460 29.56 -10.81 5.79
C SER A 460 28.07 -10.59 6.06
N ARG A 461 27.54 -9.46 5.59
CA ARG A 461 26.11 -9.13 5.63
C ARG A 461 25.33 -9.78 4.49
N ASN A 462 26.01 -10.35 3.50
CA ASN A 462 25.35 -11.03 2.39
C ASN A 462 24.82 -12.38 2.85
N ILE A 463 23.59 -12.66 2.50
CA ILE A 463 22.78 -13.76 2.99
C ILE A 463 22.74 -14.86 1.92
N GLY A 464 22.99 -16.09 2.33
CA GLY A 464 23.13 -17.24 1.43
C GLY A 464 21.84 -18.04 1.22
N SER A 465 20.76 -17.78 1.99
CA SER A 465 19.49 -18.48 1.83
C SER A 465 18.29 -17.65 2.30
N TYR A 466 17.07 -18.09 1.96
CA TYR A 466 15.84 -17.48 2.44
C TYR A 466 15.69 -17.62 3.96
N GLU A 467 16.06 -18.78 4.50
CA GLU A 467 15.98 -19.06 5.95
C GLU A 467 16.93 -18.14 6.74
N GLU A 468 18.15 -17.94 6.22
CA GLU A 468 19.07 -16.96 6.83
C GLU A 468 18.53 -15.53 6.75
N ALA A 469 17.88 -15.15 5.64
CA ALA A 469 17.27 -13.85 5.50
C ALA A 469 16.14 -13.63 6.52
N MET A 470 15.30 -14.64 6.71
CA MET A 470 14.22 -14.59 7.69
C MET A 470 14.75 -14.51 9.12
N LYS A 471 15.80 -15.31 9.42
CA LYS A 471 16.46 -15.28 10.71
C LYS A 471 17.08 -13.89 10.99
N GLN A 472 17.83 -13.34 10.04
CA GLN A 472 18.43 -12.02 10.15
C GLN A 472 17.35 -10.94 10.40
N LEU A 473 16.25 -10.96 9.64
CA LEU A 473 15.15 -10.01 9.84
C LEU A 473 14.57 -10.09 11.25
N THR A 474 14.25 -11.29 11.74
CA THR A 474 13.63 -11.49 13.05
C THR A 474 14.58 -11.16 14.19
N ASP A 475 15.85 -11.49 14.08
CA ASP A 475 16.87 -11.16 15.07
C ASP A 475 17.10 -9.64 15.13
N THR A 476 17.21 -8.98 13.97
CA THR A 476 17.34 -7.51 13.90
C THR A 476 16.12 -6.81 14.50
N ILE A 477 14.89 -7.26 14.21
CA ILE A 477 13.67 -6.70 14.81
C ILE A 477 13.70 -6.82 16.34
N ARG A 478 14.07 -7.99 16.87
CA ARG A 478 14.15 -8.22 18.32
C ARG A 478 15.19 -7.29 18.98
N GLU A 479 16.41 -7.22 18.41
CA GLU A 479 17.46 -6.33 18.93
C GLU A 479 17.01 -4.86 18.87
N ARG A 480 16.37 -4.48 17.75
CA ARG A 480 15.88 -3.11 17.55
C ARG A 480 14.82 -2.71 18.56
N LEU A 481 13.83 -3.59 18.79
CA LEU A 481 12.80 -3.34 19.80
C LEU A 481 13.40 -3.24 21.22
N ALA A 482 14.35 -4.10 21.56
CA ALA A 482 15.03 -4.03 22.85
C ALA A 482 15.77 -2.69 23.05
N TYR A 483 16.39 -2.15 22.01
CA TYR A 483 16.99 -0.80 22.05
C TYR A 483 15.93 0.28 22.21
N LEU A 484 14.88 0.24 21.37
CA LEU A 484 13.81 1.27 21.42
C LEU A 484 13.04 1.22 22.74
N ASP A 485 12.84 0.04 23.34
CA ASP A 485 12.23 -0.12 24.67
C ASP A 485 13.04 0.61 25.74
N LYS A 486 14.36 0.58 25.64
CA LYS A 486 15.26 1.32 26.55
C LYS A 486 15.29 2.81 26.26
N GLU A 487 15.32 3.21 24.99
CA GLU A 487 15.49 4.61 24.58
C GLU A 487 14.20 5.42 24.65
N LEU A 488 13.07 4.80 24.24
CA LEU A 488 11.77 5.45 24.13
C LEU A 488 10.73 4.94 25.13
N GLY A 489 10.97 3.79 25.77
CA GLY A 489 9.98 3.13 26.61
C GLY A 489 9.75 3.80 27.98
N GLY A 490 10.56 4.78 28.37
CA GLY A 490 10.48 5.47 29.65
C GLY A 490 10.73 4.54 30.84
N ASN A 491 11.87 4.57 31.47
CA ASN A 491 12.15 3.96 32.78
C ASN A 491 11.53 4.79 33.89
#